data_76de14f44891a8d344d8bcd4b5fd327b
#
_entry.id   76de14f44891a8d344d8bcd4b5fd327b
#
_cell.length_a   1.000
_cell.length_b   1.000
_cell.length_c   1.000
_cell.angle_alpha   90.00
_cell.angle_beta   90.00
_cell.angle_gamma   90.00
#
_symmetry.space_group_name_H-M   'P 1'
#
loop_
_entity.id
_entity.type
_entity.pdbx_description
1 polymer ?
#
loop_
_entity_poly.entity_id
_entity_poly.type
_entity_poly.pdbx_seq_one_letter_code
_entity_poly.pdbx_strand_id
1 'polypeptide(L)'
;MQSKRADIRIINSETLSDNWYNLKKYTFDLQRSDGDWQRQEREVYDRGNGATILLYNRDSKTVILTRQFRFPVFINGHEEDLIEAAAGLLDNLDPESRIKAEAEEETGYKVTRIEKIFEAYMSPGSVTEKLYFYLAEYHPQDRTSAGGGVKAEGEDIDVLEMTLDDALRGIENGQI
;
A
#
# COMPACT_ATOMS: atom_id res chain seq x y z
N MET A 1 20.89 -6.57 18.12
CA MET A 1 20.11 -7.17 19.22
C MET A 1 19.03 -8.04 18.57
N GLN A 2 19.12 -9.37 18.65
CA GLN A 2 17.99 -10.21 18.26
C GLN A 2 16.91 -10.06 19.35
N SER A 3 15.76 -9.48 19.01
CA SER A 3 14.62 -9.48 19.92
C SER A 3 14.14 -10.92 20.07
N LYS A 4 14.01 -11.39 21.29
CA LYS A 4 13.43 -12.70 21.58
C LYS A 4 11.98 -12.68 21.09
N ARG A 5 11.63 -13.56 20.15
CA ARG A 5 10.24 -13.74 19.73
C ARG A 5 9.42 -14.18 20.95
N ALA A 6 8.34 -13.50 21.22
CA ALA A 6 7.38 -13.94 22.24
C ALA A 6 6.80 -15.30 21.87
N ASP A 7 6.64 -16.19 22.83
CA ASP A 7 5.92 -17.45 22.61
C ASP A 7 4.42 -17.17 22.53
N ILE A 8 3.78 -17.75 21.51
CA ILE A 8 2.37 -17.54 21.20
C ILE A 8 1.69 -18.92 21.05
N ARG A 9 0.50 -19.05 21.65
CA ARG A 9 -0.37 -20.20 21.48
C ARG A 9 -1.73 -19.73 20.96
N ILE A 10 -2.04 -20.05 19.71
CA ILE A 10 -3.36 -19.77 19.15
C ILE A 10 -4.34 -20.78 19.74
N ILE A 11 -5.36 -20.29 20.39
CA ILE A 11 -6.40 -21.10 21.07
C ILE A 11 -7.60 -21.30 20.15
N ASN A 12 -8.05 -20.22 19.47
CA ASN A 12 -9.19 -20.25 18.58
C ASN A 12 -9.08 -19.17 17.52
N SER A 13 -9.75 -19.39 16.40
CA SER A 13 -10.01 -18.38 15.38
C SER A 13 -11.45 -18.49 14.91
N GLU A 14 -12.11 -17.35 14.79
CA GLU A 14 -13.50 -17.22 14.33
C GLU A 14 -13.52 -16.24 13.15
N THR A 15 -14.17 -16.62 12.04
CA THR A 15 -14.41 -15.73 10.91
C THR A 15 -15.59 -14.84 11.21
N LEU A 16 -15.35 -13.51 11.29
CA LEU A 16 -16.39 -12.51 11.50
C LEU A 16 -17.00 -12.03 10.19
N SER A 17 -16.20 -11.97 9.12
CA SER A 17 -16.63 -11.62 7.78
C SER A 17 -15.71 -12.27 6.76
N ASP A 18 -16.29 -12.72 5.66
CA ASP A 18 -15.58 -13.30 4.51
C ASP A 18 -16.29 -12.82 3.22
N ASN A 19 -16.35 -11.49 3.03
CA ASN A 19 -16.99 -10.85 1.89
C ASN A 19 -15.92 -10.41 0.86
N TRP A 20 -15.54 -9.11 0.87
CA TRP A 20 -14.47 -8.62 -0.01
C TRP A 20 -13.11 -9.17 0.42
N TYR A 21 -12.81 -9.01 1.74
CA TYR A 21 -11.62 -9.56 2.39
C TYR A 21 -12.01 -10.28 3.67
N ASN A 22 -11.06 -10.98 4.27
CA ASN A 22 -11.32 -11.80 5.44
C ASN A 22 -11.08 -11.01 6.74
N LEU A 23 -12.08 -11.00 7.64
CA LEU A 23 -11.95 -10.50 9.01
C LEU A 23 -12.10 -11.67 9.97
N LYS A 24 -11.07 -11.93 10.77
CA LYS A 24 -11.07 -12.97 11.79
C LYS A 24 -10.83 -12.41 13.18
N LYS A 25 -11.46 -13.01 14.16
CA LYS A 25 -11.13 -12.83 15.57
C LYS A 25 -10.27 -14.00 16.03
N TYR A 26 -9.11 -13.70 16.62
CA TYR A 26 -8.20 -14.69 17.20
C TYR A 26 -8.20 -14.56 18.71
N THR A 27 -8.30 -15.72 19.41
CA THR A 27 -8.01 -15.85 20.83
C THR A 27 -6.67 -16.56 20.96
N PHE A 28 -5.73 -15.99 21.69
CA PHE A 28 -4.39 -16.54 21.86
C PHE A 28 -3.80 -16.24 23.24
N ASP A 29 -2.85 -17.06 23.66
CA ASP A 29 -2.03 -16.80 24.82
C ASP A 29 -0.66 -16.28 24.35
N LEU A 30 -0.24 -15.15 24.90
CA LEU A 30 1.05 -14.51 24.68
C LEU A 30 1.88 -14.62 25.95
N GLN A 31 3.12 -15.14 25.84
CA GLN A 31 4.07 -15.07 26.94
C GLN A 31 4.68 -13.68 27.01
N ARG A 32 4.47 -13.00 28.10
CA ARG A 32 4.99 -11.66 28.38
C ARG A 32 6.51 -11.71 28.67
N SER A 33 7.14 -10.57 28.68
CA SER A 33 8.58 -10.43 28.98
C SER A 33 8.97 -10.85 30.40
N ASP A 34 8.02 -10.80 31.33
CA ASP A 34 8.15 -11.27 32.73
C ASP A 34 8.00 -12.80 32.86
N GLY A 35 7.63 -13.49 31.79
CA GLY A 35 7.42 -14.94 31.73
C GLY A 35 5.97 -15.38 31.92
N ASP A 36 5.09 -14.49 32.35
CA ASP A 36 3.68 -14.80 32.54
C ASP A 36 2.92 -14.93 31.21
N TRP A 37 1.90 -15.78 31.21
CA TRP A 37 1.01 -15.96 30.08
C TRP A 37 -0.22 -15.09 30.21
N GLN A 38 -0.53 -14.31 29.14
CA GLN A 38 -1.70 -13.45 29.08
C GLN A 38 -2.60 -13.86 27.92
N ARG A 39 -3.87 -14.14 28.21
CA ARG A 39 -4.88 -14.34 27.17
C ARG A 39 -5.25 -13.00 26.55
N GLN A 40 -5.28 -13.00 25.23
CA GLN A 40 -5.65 -11.83 24.42
C GLN A 40 -6.60 -12.23 23.31
N GLU A 41 -7.36 -11.25 22.84
CA GLU A 41 -8.19 -11.34 21.63
C GLU A 41 -7.82 -10.21 20.69
N ARG A 42 -7.79 -10.51 19.40
CA ARG A 42 -7.54 -9.52 18.34
C ARG A 42 -8.40 -9.80 17.14
N GLU A 43 -8.94 -8.75 16.54
CA GLU A 43 -9.49 -8.80 15.21
C GLU A 43 -8.38 -8.51 14.20
N VAL A 44 -8.35 -9.30 13.14
CA VAL A 44 -7.31 -9.26 12.12
C VAL A 44 -7.99 -9.21 10.77
N TYR A 45 -7.76 -8.13 10.04
CA TYR A 45 -8.23 -7.94 8.67
C TYR A 45 -7.15 -8.35 7.68
N ASP A 46 -7.46 -9.33 6.85
CA ASP A 46 -6.55 -9.86 5.85
C ASP A 46 -7.08 -9.51 4.44
N ARG A 47 -6.39 -8.59 3.79
CA ARG A 47 -6.65 -8.16 2.42
C ARG A 47 -5.54 -8.56 1.44
N GLY A 48 -4.59 -9.35 1.88
CA GLY A 48 -3.38 -9.68 1.12
C GLY A 48 -2.30 -8.60 1.25
N ASN A 49 -1.20 -8.82 0.53
CA ASN A 49 -0.08 -7.89 0.46
C ASN A 49 -0.20 -7.01 -0.78
N GLY A 50 0.44 -5.85 -0.76
CA GLY A 50 0.46 -4.90 -1.87
C GLY A 50 1.87 -4.49 -2.28
N ALA A 51 1.97 -3.74 -3.36
CA ALA A 51 3.18 -3.04 -3.76
C ALA A 51 2.84 -1.61 -4.17
N THR A 52 3.79 -0.71 -4.00
CA THR A 52 3.69 0.69 -4.42
C THR A 52 4.97 1.13 -5.11
N ILE A 53 4.87 2.08 -6.02
CA ILE A 53 5.98 2.59 -6.78
C ILE A 53 5.90 4.11 -6.93
N LEU A 54 7.01 4.78 -6.64
CA LEU A 54 7.18 6.19 -6.98
C LEU A 54 7.97 6.30 -8.28
N LEU A 55 7.35 6.91 -9.30
CA LEU A 55 8.02 7.24 -10.56
C LEU A 55 8.65 8.63 -10.42
N TYR A 56 9.94 8.74 -10.77
CA TYR A 56 10.68 10.00 -10.71
C TYR A 56 11.44 10.29 -11.98
N ASN A 57 11.64 11.56 -12.29
CA ASN A 57 12.47 12.02 -13.40
C ASN A 57 13.56 12.93 -12.87
N ARG A 58 14.82 12.56 -13.11
CA ARG A 58 16.00 13.32 -12.61
C ARG A 58 16.20 14.64 -13.31
N ASP A 59 15.92 14.68 -14.61
CA ASP A 59 16.21 15.85 -15.45
C ASP A 59 15.23 16.99 -15.12
N SER A 60 13.93 16.68 -15.06
CA SER A 60 12.87 17.64 -14.71
C SER A 60 12.68 17.82 -13.20
N LYS A 61 13.23 16.92 -12.36
CA LYS A 61 13.02 16.86 -10.92
C LYS A 61 11.54 16.75 -10.54
N THR A 62 10.82 15.90 -11.29
CA THR A 62 9.40 15.65 -11.10
C THR A 62 9.15 14.22 -10.62
N VAL A 63 7.97 14.01 -10.05
CA VAL A 63 7.41 12.71 -9.66
C VAL A 63 6.04 12.55 -10.28
N ILE A 64 5.63 11.30 -10.52
CA ILE A 64 4.26 10.96 -10.90
C ILE A 64 3.57 10.41 -9.67
N LEU A 65 2.41 10.98 -9.36
CA LEU A 65 1.49 10.56 -8.32
C LEU A 65 0.12 10.31 -8.94
N THR A 66 -0.72 9.64 -8.20
CA THR A 66 -2.13 9.40 -8.54
C THR A 66 -3.02 10.15 -7.57
N ARG A 67 -4.18 10.61 -8.03
CA ARG A 67 -5.22 11.18 -7.18
C ARG A 67 -6.51 10.42 -7.40
N GLN A 68 -7.10 9.89 -6.32
CA GLN A 68 -8.32 9.11 -6.41
C GLN A 68 -9.14 9.15 -5.12
N PHE A 69 -10.43 8.90 -5.25
CA PHE A 69 -11.32 8.76 -4.11
C PHE A 69 -11.01 7.48 -3.32
N ARG A 70 -10.87 7.62 -1.99
CA ARG A 70 -10.68 6.50 -1.07
C ARG A 70 -11.78 6.48 -0.01
N PHE A 71 -12.79 5.62 -0.19
CA PHE A 71 -13.94 5.54 0.70
C PHE A 71 -13.59 5.38 2.19
N PRO A 72 -12.63 4.54 2.62
CA PRO A 72 -12.23 4.47 4.02
C PRO A 72 -11.65 5.78 4.57
N VAL A 73 -10.93 6.52 3.73
CA VAL A 73 -10.35 7.83 4.08
C VAL A 73 -11.45 8.86 4.22
N PHE A 74 -12.44 8.85 3.31
CA PHE A 74 -13.64 9.71 3.38
C PHE A 74 -14.45 9.48 4.67
N ILE A 75 -14.69 8.22 5.06
CA ILE A 75 -15.41 7.90 6.31
C ILE A 75 -14.63 8.43 7.54
N ASN A 76 -13.31 8.49 7.46
CA ASN A 76 -12.46 9.03 8.53
C ASN A 76 -12.42 10.56 8.56
N GLY A 77 -13.20 11.23 7.71
CA GLY A 77 -13.39 12.69 7.72
C GLY A 77 -12.50 13.47 6.77
N HIS A 78 -11.79 12.82 5.87
CA HIS A 78 -11.05 13.47 4.79
C HIS A 78 -11.94 13.50 3.55
N GLU A 79 -12.45 14.66 3.19
CA GLU A 79 -13.46 14.81 2.13
C GLU A 79 -12.87 14.93 0.71
N GLU A 80 -11.56 15.17 0.62
CA GLU A 80 -10.85 15.33 -0.66
C GLU A 80 -10.33 13.98 -1.18
N ASP A 81 -10.05 13.92 -2.49
CA ASP A 81 -9.38 12.78 -3.08
C ASP A 81 -7.94 12.66 -2.56
N LEU A 82 -7.51 11.44 -2.30
CA LEU A 82 -6.18 11.18 -1.78
C LEU A 82 -5.15 11.23 -2.90
N ILE A 83 -4.04 11.95 -2.66
CA ILE A 83 -2.86 11.95 -3.52
C ILE A 83 -1.86 10.94 -2.97
N GLU A 84 -1.47 9.98 -3.79
CA GLU A 84 -0.63 8.86 -3.38
C GLU A 84 0.29 8.38 -4.52
N ALA A 85 1.27 7.53 -4.21
CA ALA A 85 2.04 6.84 -5.22
C ALA A 85 1.21 5.68 -5.79
N ALA A 86 1.41 5.35 -7.07
CA ALA A 86 0.74 4.21 -7.71
C ALA A 86 0.93 2.92 -6.90
N ALA A 87 -0.15 2.16 -6.69
CA ALA A 87 -0.12 0.98 -5.82
C ALA A 87 -1.24 -0.01 -6.14
N GLY A 88 -0.94 -1.30 -5.98
CA GLY A 88 -1.94 -2.35 -6.14
C GLY A 88 -1.69 -3.57 -5.26
N LEU A 89 -2.71 -4.41 -5.18
CA LEU A 89 -2.64 -5.71 -4.52
C LEU A 89 -1.87 -6.71 -5.37
N LEU A 90 -1.17 -7.63 -4.71
CA LEU A 90 -0.33 -8.61 -5.44
C LEU A 90 -1.12 -9.70 -6.16
N ASP A 91 -2.34 -10.02 -5.71
CA ASP A 91 -3.21 -11.04 -6.30
C ASP A 91 -2.50 -12.36 -6.62
N ASN A 92 -1.59 -12.79 -5.73
CA ASN A 92 -0.71 -13.96 -5.88
C ASN A 92 0.38 -13.83 -6.96
N LEU A 93 0.60 -12.65 -7.52
CA LEU A 93 1.72 -12.37 -8.40
C LEU A 93 2.96 -11.96 -7.60
N ASP A 94 4.13 -12.01 -8.24
CA ASP A 94 5.32 -11.47 -7.61
C ASP A 94 5.25 -9.93 -7.56
N PRO A 95 5.77 -9.30 -6.48
CA PRO A 95 5.60 -7.85 -6.27
C PRO A 95 6.18 -6.98 -7.39
N GLU A 96 7.28 -7.40 -8.02
CA GLU A 96 7.91 -6.64 -9.09
C GLU A 96 7.07 -6.63 -10.37
N SER A 97 6.57 -7.80 -10.77
CA SER A 97 5.73 -7.93 -11.96
C SER A 97 4.41 -7.18 -11.79
N ARG A 98 3.77 -7.33 -10.61
CA ARG A 98 2.48 -6.66 -10.37
C ARG A 98 2.63 -5.14 -10.37
N ILE A 99 3.62 -4.59 -9.67
CA ILE A 99 3.76 -3.13 -9.57
C ILE A 99 4.16 -2.47 -10.89
N LYS A 100 4.84 -3.18 -11.80
CA LYS A 100 5.07 -2.68 -13.16
C LYS A 100 3.77 -2.56 -13.97
N ALA A 101 2.87 -3.53 -13.82
CA ALA A 101 1.56 -3.49 -14.46
C ALA A 101 0.72 -2.34 -13.87
N GLU A 102 0.65 -2.22 -12.56
CA GLU A 102 -0.05 -1.12 -11.87
C GLU A 102 0.46 0.25 -12.31
N ALA A 103 1.78 0.43 -12.39
CA ALA A 103 2.35 1.69 -12.86
C ALA A 103 1.85 2.06 -14.26
N GLU A 104 1.79 1.08 -15.18
CA GLU A 104 1.29 1.31 -16.55
C GLU A 104 -0.23 1.54 -16.55
N GLU A 105 -1.01 0.78 -15.79
CA GLU A 105 -2.47 0.88 -15.70
C GLU A 105 -2.92 2.21 -15.08
N GLU A 106 -2.35 2.58 -13.93
CA GLU A 106 -2.73 3.79 -13.20
C GLU A 106 -2.15 5.07 -13.79
N THR A 107 -0.85 5.06 -14.17
CA THR A 107 -0.14 6.28 -14.57
C THR A 107 0.06 6.44 -16.06
N GLY A 108 -0.08 5.36 -16.84
CA GLY A 108 0.20 5.33 -18.25
C GLY A 108 1.69 5.23 -18.61
N TYR A 109 2.58 5.12 -17.62
CA TYR A 109 4.02 4.98 -17.84
C TYR A 109 4.47 3.52 -17.75
N LYS A 110 5.10 3.03 -18.81
CA LYS A 110 5.69 1.70 -18.86
C LYS A 110 7.11 1.72 -18.35
N VAL A 111 7.34 1.15 -17.15
CA VAL A 111 8.66 1.04 -16.55
C VAL A 111 9.22 -0.37 -16.68
N THR A 112 10.48 -0.47 -17.08
CA THR A 112 11.17 -1.77 -17.25
C THR A 112 12.13 -2.08 -16.13
N ARG A 113 12.79 -1.05 -15.58
CA ARG A 113 13.72 -1.16 -14.46
C ARG A 113 13.11 -0.51 -13.24
N ILE A 114 13.01 -1.28 -12.18
CA ILE A 114 12.55 -0.79 -10.89
C ILE A 114 13.54 -1.21 -9.81
N GLU A 115 13.59 -0.46 -8.73
CA GLU A 115 14.44 -0.73 -7.58
C GLU A 115 13.57 -0.91 -6.34
N LYS A 116 13.68 -2.08 -5.70
CA LYS A 116 13.04 -2.31 -4.40
C LYS A 116 13.79 -1.54 -3.32
N ILE A 117 13.10 -0.68 -2.60
CA ILE A 117 13.70 0.17 -1.56
C ILE A 117 13.60 -0.50 -0.20
N PHE A 118 12.39 -0.91 0.19
CA PHE A 118 12.13 -1.61 1.45
C PHE A 118 10.76 -2.30 1.39
N GLU A 119 10.38 -2.91 2.51
CA GLU A 119 9.04 -3.43 2.76
C GLU A 119 8.62 -3.07 4.19
N ALA A 120 7.33 -2.81 4.40
CA ALA A 120 6.79 -2.45 5.70
C ALA A 120 5.36 -2.95 5.89
N TYR A 121 4.98 -3.19 7.14
CA TYR A 121 3.59 -3.39 7.51
C TYR A 121 2.94 -2.02 7.69
N MET A 122 1.80 -1.79 7.03
CA MET A 122 1.17 -0.47 6.98
C MET A 122 0.28 -0.17 8.20
N SER A 123 -0.46 -1.16 8.69
CA SER A 123 -1.33 -1.02 9.87
C SER A 123 -1.22 -2.25 10.78
N PRO A 124 -0.04 -2.50 11.39
CA PRO A 124 0.29 -3.78 12.03
C PRO A 124 -0.54 -4.09 13.28
N GLY A 125 -1.35 -3.15 13.77
CA GLY A 125 -2.24 -3.35 14.90
C GLY A 125 -3.49 -4.16 14.58
N SER A 126 -3.91 -4.20 13.30
CA SER A 126 -5.18 -4.85 12.89
C SER A 126 -5.17 -5.45 11.48
N VAL A 127 -4.24 -5.04 10.62
CA VAL A 127 -4.18 -5.46 9.23
C VAL A 127 -2.92 -6.29 8.98
N THR A 128 -3.05 -7.37 8.20
CA THR A 128 -1.92 -8.25 7.86
C THR A 128 -1.05 -7.70 6.75
N GLU A 129 -1.52 -6.69 6.03
CA GLU A 129 -0.89 -6.16 4.82
C GLU A 129 0.55 -5.74 5.03
N LYS A 130 1.42 -6.30 4.20
CA LYS A 130 2.78 -5.86 4.00
C LYS A 130 2.87 -5.22 2.61
N LEU A 131 3.43 -4.01 2.54
CA LEU A 131 3.60 -3.27 1.30
C LEU A 131 5.08 -3.30 0.87
N TYR A 132 5.31 -3.58 -0.41
CA TYR A 132 6.62 -3.55 -1.05
C TYR A 132 6.80 -2.23 -1.77
N PHE A 133 7.86 -1.48 -1.44
CA PHE A 133 8.11 -0.14 -1.97
C PHE A 133 9.19 -0.16 -3.04
N TYR A 134 8.86 0.45 -4.19
CA TYR A 134 9.74 0.53 -5.35
C TYR A 134 9.93 1.96 -5.81
N LEU A 135 11.04 2.19 -6.51
CA LEU A 135 11.31 3.39 -7.31
C LEU A 135 11.54 3.00 -8.76
N ALA A 136 11.15 3.86 -9.68
CA ALA A 136 11.55 3.77 -11.08
C ALA A 136 11.79 5.16 -11.67
N GLU A 137 12.80 5.28 -12.50
CA GLU A 137 13.00 6.46 -13.32
C GLU A 137 12.07 6.38 -14.55
N TYR A 138 11.34 7.44 -14.82
CA TYR A 138 10.51 7.57 -16.01
C TYR A 138 11.03 8.67 -16.94
N HIS A 139 10.73 8.52 -18.22
CA HIS A 139 10.95 9.58 -19.21
C HIS A 139 9.64 9.84 -19.96
N PRO A 140 9.44 11.04 -20.57
CA PRO A 140 8.21 11.37 -21.28
C PRO A 140 7.82 10.36 -22.38
N GLN A 141 8.82 9.77 -23.04
CA GLN A 141 8.62 8.74 -24.07
C GLN A 141 8.15 7.38 -23.55
N ASP A 142 8.25 7.13 -22.24
CA ASP A 142 7.80 5.88 -21.62
C ASP A 142 6.27 5.87 -21.40
N ARG A 143 5.62 7.02 -21.67
CA ARG A 143 4.17 7.13 -21.56
C ARG A 143 3.49 6.44 -22.72
N THR A 144 2.72 5.39 -22.44
CA THR A 144 2.01 4.53 -23.40
C THR A 144 0.52 4.84 -23.50
N SER A 145 -0.03 5.44 -22.44
CA SER A 145 -1.46 5.79 -22.35
C SER A 145 -1.70 7.02 -21.46
N ALA A 146 -2.95 7.37 -21.27
CA ALA A 146 -3.33 8.41 -20.30
C ALA A 146 -3.22 7.94 -18.85
N GLY A 147 -3.16 6.62 -18.62
CA GLY A 147 -3.40 6.05 -17.30
C GLY A 147 -4.87 6.12 -16.90
N GLY A 148 -5.14 6.21 -15.62
CA GLY A 148 -6.50 6.39 -15.09
C GLY A 148 -7.06 5.15 -14.41
N GLY A 149 -6.29 4.06 -14.35
CA GLY A 149 -6.70 2.80 -13.75
C GLY A 149 -7.67 1.99 -14.61
N VAL A 150 -8.23 0.95 -14.04
CA VAL A 150 -9.13 0.00 -14.69
C VAL A 150 -10.58 0.30 -14.30
N LYS A 151 -11.33 0.92 -15.21
CA LYS A 151 -12.74 1.30 -14.96
C LYS A 151 -13.63 0.14 -14.51
N ALA A 152 -13.35 -1.09 -14.96
CA ALA A 152 -14.10 -2.28 -14.56
C ALA A 152 -13.89 -2.64 -13.07
N GLU A 153 -12.80 -2.18 -12.47
CA GLU A 153 -12.46 -2.33 -11.06
C GLU A 153 -12.96 -1.14 -10.20
N GLY A 154 -13.64 -0.18 -10.83
CA GLY A 154 -14.20 0.99 -10.16
C GLY A 154 -13.17 2.10 -9.93
N GLU A 155 -12.07 2.06 -10.65
CA GLU A 155 -11.03 3.08 -10.56
C GLU A 155 -11.37 4.29 -11.43
N ASP A 156 -11.07 5.47 -10.89
CA ASP A 156 -11.18 6.78 -11.55
C ASP A 156 -10.02 7.63 -11.01
N ILE A 157 -8.89 7.55 -11.71
CA ILE A 157 -7.60 8.03 -11.24
C ILE A 157 -7.11 9.20 -12.09
N ASP A 158 -6.82 10.32 -11.46
CA ASP A 158 -6.08 11.42 -12.07
C ASP A 158 -4.57 11.18 -11.94
N VAL A 159 -3.85 11.34 -13.04
CA VAL A 159 -2.39 11.26 -13.06
C VAL A 159 -1.80 12.66 -12.87
N LEU A 160 -1.01 12.82 -11.82
CA LEU A 160 -0.40 14.09 -11.46
C LEU A 160 1.12 14.03 -11.69
N GLU A 161 1.65 14.94 -12.51
CA GLU A 161 3.08 15.20 -12.56
C GLU A 161 3.37 16.50 -11.81
N MET A 162 4.19 16.42 -10.77
CA MET A 162 4.57 17.60 -9.98
C MET A 162 6.06 17.61 -9.65
N THR A 163 6.59 18.77 -9.32
CA THR A 163 7.99 18.84 -8.88
C THR A 163 8.17 18.12 -7.54
N LEU A 164 9.36 17.59 -7.30
CA LEU A 164 9.68 16.98 -6.01
C LEU A 164 9.47 17.95 -4.84
N ASP A 165 9.80 19.24 -5.05
CA ASP A 165 9.61 20.28 -4.03
C ASP A 165 8.11 20.53 -3.75
N ASP A 166 7.24 20.46 -4.77
CA ASP A 166 5.79 20.57 -4.59
C ASP A 166 5.24 19.35 -3.84
N ALA A 167 5.69 18.16 -4.20
CA ALA A 167 5.29 16.93 -3.51
C ALA A 167 5.70 16.96 -2.02
N LEU A 168 6.92 17.39 -1.71
CA LEU A 168 7.38 17.53 -0.33
C LEU A 168 6.53 18.55 0.44
N ARG A 169 6.21 19.71 -0.18
CA ARG A 169 5.30 20.69 0.44
C ARG A 169 3.90 20.12 0.63
N GLY A 170 3.42 19.29 -0.32
CA GLY A 170 2.15 18.58 -0.21
C GLY A 170 2.07 17.67 1.01
N ILE A 171 3.17 16.95 1.30
CA ILE A 171 3.29 16.13 2.53
C ILE A 171 3.28 17.02 3.78
N GLU A 172 4.03 18.14 3.78
CA GLU A 172 4.13 19.03 4.93
C GLU A 172 2.80 19.72 5.29
N ASN A 173 1.97 20.01 4.31
CA ASN A 173 0.68 20.70 4.49
C ASN A 173 -0.54 19.75 4.53
N GLY A 174 -0.32 18.44 4.38
CA GLY A 174 -1.37 17.42 4.47
C GLY A 174 -2.21 17.24 3.22
N GLN A 175 -1.73 17.68 2.06
CA GLN A 175 -2.38 17.41 0.76
C GLN A 175 -1.99 16.02 0.20
N ILE A 176 -0.84 15.49 0.63
CA ILE A 176 -0.30 14.17 0.28
C ILE A 176 -0.09 13.38 1.57
#